data_26fcf0eefaac8e66b1f40dbfb8232104
#
_entry.id   26fcf0eefaac8e66b1f40dbfb8232104
#
_cell.length_a   1.000
_cell.length_b   1.000
_cell.length_c   1.000
_cell.angle_alpha   90.00
_cell.angle_beta   90.00
_cell.angle_gamma   90.00
#
_symmetry.space_group_name_H-M   'P 1'
#
loop_
_entity.id
_entity.type
_entity.pdbx_description
1 polymer ?
#
loop_
_entity_poly.entity_id
_entity_poly.type
_entity_poly.pdbx_seq_one_letter_code
_entity_poly.pdbx_strand_id
1 'polypeptide(L)'
;MKRKLKPVEVLAPLKLDLGCGKNKRPGFTGVDSIAFDGVDIVLDLAETGDTSPYPYKPWPWKDCSVDEVHSSHFLEHLTQIERVHFFNELYRILRFGAQANIVVPGWSSERAYGDPTHKWPPVVGFAFFYLNKGWREANAPHIAYTCDFDFQGGNNLAHPWPLKNQEAQLFAQNHYINVALDTFVTITKTKRG
;
A
#
# COMPACT_ATOMS: atom_id res chain seq x y z
N MET A 1 42.95 -19.96 22.82
CA MET A 1 42.45 -18.58 22.61
C MET A 1 41.00 -18.63 22.19
N LYS A 2 40.05 -18.21 23.04
CA LYS A 2 38.63 -18.12 22.69
C LYS A 2 38.42 -16.83 21.86
N ARG A 3 38.06 -16.95 20.57
CA ARG A 3 37.69 -15.82 19.75
C ARG A 3 36.42 -15.14 20.34
N LYS A 4 36.56 -13.93 20.87
CA LYS A 4 35.40 -13.10 21.24
C LYS A 4 34.66 -12.76 19.94
N LEU A 5 33.45 -13.29 19.78
CA LEU A 5 32.53 -12.85 18.71
C LEU A 5 32.19 -11.37 18.96
N LYS A 6 32.35 -10.54 17.93
CA LYS A 6 31.91 -9.16 18.02
C LYS A 6 30.37 -9.17 18.12
N PRO A 7 29.75 -8.26 18.89
CA PRO A 7 28.32 -8.12 18.93
C PRO A 7 27.81 -7.86 17.50
N VAL A 8 26.75 -8.55 17.10
CA VAL A 8 26.06 -8.24 15.85
C VAL A 8 25.37 -6.90 16.05
N GLU A 9 25.76 -5.89 15.29
CA GLU A 9 25.09 -4.59 15.28
C GLU A 9 23.70 -4.78 14.64
N VAL A 10 22.66 -4.77 15.47
CA VAL A 10 21.28 -4.83 15.00
C VAL A 10 20.92 -3.42 14.52
N LEU A 11 20.94 -3.21 13.20
CA LEU A 11 20.46 -1.97 12.62
C LEU A 11 18.99 -1.76 12.99
N ALA A 12 18.61 -0.52 13.30
CA ALA A 12 17.22 -0.17 13.54
C ALA A 12 16.35 -0.54 12.31
N PRO A 13 15.13 -1.05 12.51
CA PRO A 13 14.25 -1.43 11.42
C PRO A 13 13.94 -0.22 10.52
N LEU A 14 14.04 -0.42 9.20
CA LEU A 14 13.69 0.60 8.23
C LEU A 14 12.18 0.53 7.95
N LYS A 15 11.46 1.57 8.38
CA LYS A 15 10.02 1.71 8.18
C LYS A 15 9.73 2.95 7.34
N LEU A 16 8.90 2.81 6.31
CA LEU A 16 8.58 3.89 5.37
C LEU A 16 7.11 4.24 5.43
N ASP A 17 6.80 5.54 5.43
CA ASP A 17 5.46 6.09 5.26
C ASP A 17 5.39 6.75 3.87
N LEU A 18 4.79 6.03 2.91
CA LEU A 18 4.79 6.39 1.49
C LEU A 18 3.58 7.25 1.13
N GLY A 19 3.81 8.44 0.60
CA GLY A 19 2.78 9.45 0.39
C GLY A 19 2.29 10.03 1.72
N CYS A 20 3.21 10.34 2.64
CA CYS A 20 2.86 10.70 4.02
C CYS A 20 2.23 12.10 4.16
N GLY A 21 2.37 12.97 3.16
CA GLY A 21 1.90 14.35 3.25
C GLY A 21 2.40 15.04 4.51
N LYS A 22 1.50 15.79 5.16
CA LYS A 22 1.77 16.49 6.44
C LYS A 22 1.59 15.59 7.68
N ASN A 23 1.10 14.36 7.50
CA ASN A 23 0.65 13.49 8.59
C ASN A 23 1.52 12.24 8.74
N LYS A 24 2.84 12.40 8.61
CA LYS A 24 3.79 11.29 8.76
C LYS A 24 3.53 10.45 10.01
N ARG A 25 3.48 9.14 9.83
CA ARG A 25 3.31 8.19 10.93
C ARG A 25 4.51 8.21 11.87
N PRO A 26 4.32 8.35 13.20
CA PRO A 26 5.42 8.32 14.16
C PRO A 26 6.26 7.04 14.07
N GLY A 27 7.58 7.16 14.09
CA GLY A 27 8.52 6.03 13.99
C GLY A 27 8.78 5.54 12.56
N PHE A 28 8.24 6.22 11.55
CA PHE A 28 8.48 5.93 10.13
C PHE A 28 9.31 7.06 9.47
N THR A 29 10.04 6.72 8.43
CA THR A 29 10.64 7.68 7.51
C THR A 29 9.57 8.11 6.53
N GLY A 30 9.20 9.38 6.55
CA GLY A 30 8.16 9.96 5.67
C GLY A 30 8.71 10.24 4.27
N VAL A 31 7.99 9.78 3.26
CA VAL A 31 8.31 9.96 1.85
C VAL A 31 7.13 10.61 1.14
N ASP A 32 7.37 11.71 0.44
CA ASP A 32 6.36 12.40 -0.36
C ASP A 32 7.02 13.16 -1.52
N SER A 33 6.28 13.43 -2.58
CA SER A 33 6.76 14.24 -3.71
C SER A 33 6.82 15.74 -3.39
N ILE A 34 6.10 16.17 -2.36
CA ILE A 34 6.05 17.57 -1.92
C ILE A 34 6.79 17.69 -0.58
N ALA A 35 7.66 18.69 -0.45
CA ALA A 35 8.42 18.96 0.77
C ALA A 35 7.55 19.62 1.86
N PHE A 36 6.60 18.86 2.41
CA PHE A 36 5.85 19.28 3.58
C PHE A 36 6.69 19.19 4.86
N ASP A 37 6.29 19.93 5.88
CA ASP A 37 6.86 19.78 7.21
C ASP A 37 6.61 18.33 7.72
N GLY A 38 7.69 17.67 8.13
CA GLY A 38 7.68 16.26 8.55
C GLY A 38 8.03 15.25 7.46
N VAL A 39 8.17 15.62 6.18
CA VAL A 39 8.71 14.76 5.13
C VAL A 39 10.23 14.63 5.29
N ASP A 40 10.72 13.40 5.38
CA ASP A 40 12.15 13.12 5.54
C ASP A 40 12.84 12.95 4.19
N ILE A 41 12.14 12.41 3.19
CA ILE A 41 12.65 12.16 1.84
C ILE A 41 11.66 12.71 0.82
N VAL A 42 12.10 13.69 0.03
CA VAL A 42 11.31 14.20 -1.09
C VAL A 42 11.57 13.33 -2.31
N LEU A 43 10.55 12.56 -2.71
CA LEU A 43 10.64 11.60 -3.81
C LEU A 43 9.27 11.41 -4.46
N ASP A 44 9.22 11.56 -5.78
CA ASP A 44 8.05 11.12 -6.56
C ASP A 44 8.12 9.60 -6.78
N LEU A 45 7.20 8.88 -6.15
CA LEU A 45 7.12 7.42 -6.22
C LEU A 45 6.63 6.90 -7.59
N ALA A 46 6.13 7.79 -8.44
CA ALA A 46 5.70 7.52 -9.80
C ALA A 46 6.57 8.25 -10.84
N GLU A 47 7.80 8.69 -10.46
CA GLU A 47 8.71 9.38 -11.37
C GLU A 47 9.02 8.52 -12.59
N THR A 48 8.80 9.09 -13.78
CA THR A 48 9.09 8.40 -15.04
C THR A 48 10.59 8.42 -15.38
N GLY A 49 11.05 7.38 -16.05
CA GLY A 49 12.41 7.24 -16.55
C GLY A 49 12.41 6.65 -17.97
N ASP A 50 13.57 6.57 -18.59
CA ASP A 50 13.74 6.06 -19.96
C ASP A 50 13.71 4.51 -20.05
N THR A 51 13.25 3.81 -19.03
CA THR A 51 13.27 2.35 -18.99
C THR A 51 12.00 1.77 -19.60
N SER A 52 12.06 1.31 -20.85
CA SER A 52 11.03 0.50 -21.51
C SER A 52 11.09 -0.96 -20.98
N PRO A 53 9.97 -1.66 -20.76
CA PRO A 53 8.57 -1.31 -21.07
C PRO A 53 7.81 -0.57 -19.96
N TYR A 54 8.40 -0.37 -18.81
CA TYR A 54 7.80 0.37 -17.70
C TYR A 54 8.55 1.70 -17.52
N PRO A 55 7.90 2.83 -17.78
CA PRO A 55 8.58 4.13 -17.82
C PRO A 55 8.91 4.70 -16.44
N TYR A 56 8.84 3.92 -15.37
CA TYR A 56 9.04 4.40 -14.01
C TYR A 56 10.43 4.06 -13.49
N LYS A 57 11.00 4.98 -12.72
CA LYS A 57 12.28 4.77 -12.05
C LYS A 57 12.12 3.82 -10.86
N PRO A 58 13.06 2.87 -10.67
CA PRO A 58 13.07 2.07 -9.46
C PRO A 58 13.30 2.96 -8.23
N TRP A 59 12.65 2.64 -7.13
CA TRP A 59 12.85 3.35 -5.87
C TRP A 59 14.27 3.14 -5.32
N PRO A 60 14.82 4.10 -4.54
CA PRO A 60 16.23 4.09 -4.13
C PRO A 60 16.57 3.02 -3.08
N TRP A 61 15.60 2.32 -2.54
CA TRP A 61 15.84 1.26 -1.56
C TRP A 61 16.26 -0.05 -2.24
N LYS A 62 17.18 -0.77 -1.55
CA LYS A 62 17.64 -2.09 -2.02
C LYS A 62 16.54 -3.14 -1.88
N ASP A 63 16.65 -4.22 -2.64
CA ASP A 63 15.79 -5.39 -2.53
C ASP A 63 15.80 -5.94 -1.11
N CYS A 64 14.64 -6.32 -0.60
CA CYS A 64 14.49 -6.93 0.72
C CYS A 64 15.16 -6.14 1.86
N SER A 65 15.09 -4.80 1.84
CA SER A 65 15.74 -3.93 2.83
C SER A 65 14.78 -3.25 3.80
N VAL A 66 13.48 -3.20 3.48
CA VAL A 66 12.46 -2.49 4.25
C VAL A 66 11.70 -3.46 5.14
N ASP A 67 11.52 -3.10 6.40
CA ASP A 67 10.91 -3.94 7.43
C ASP A 67 9.40 -3.71 7.56
N GLU A 68 8.90 -2.52 7.24
CA GLU A 68 7.48 -2.19 7.29
C GLU A 68 7.17 -0.98 6.40
N VAL A 69 5.99 -0.98 5.78
CA VAL A 69 5.49 0.19 5.04
C VAL A 69 4.12 0.58 5.56
N HIS A 70 3.88 1.88 5.61
CA HIS A 70 2.56 2.49 5.75
C HIS A 70 2.29 3.35 4.52
N SER A 71 1.04 3.41 4.07
CA SER A 71 0.59 4.33 3.02
C SER A 71 -0.89 4.61 3.23
N SER A 72 -1.25 5.86 3.42
CA SER A 72 -2.61 6.26 3.75
C SER A 72 -3.05 7.41 2.85
N HIS A 73 -4.17 7.21 2.15
CA HIS A 73 -4.74 8.21 1.24
C HIS A 73 -3.73 8.68 0.17
N PHE A 74 -3.04 7.71 -0.44
CA PHE A 74 -2.06 7.93 -1.49
C PHE A 74 -2.39 7.18 -2.79
N LEU A 75 -2.79 5.91 -2.71
CA LEU A 75 -3.02 5.07 -3.90
C LEU A 75 -4.13 5.59 -4.82
N GLU A 76 -5.10 6.29 -4.28
CA GLU A 76 -6.19 6.93 -5.04
C GLU A 76 -5.70 8.06 -5.97
N HIS A 77 -4.53 8.62 -5.69
CA HIS A 77 -3.88 9.62 -6.54
C HIS A 77 -3.05 9.03 -7.68
N LEU A 78 -2.83 7.71 -7.67
CA LEU A 78 -2.09 6.99 -8.70
C LEU A 78 -3.00 6.48 -9.80
N THR A 79 -2.57 6.59 -11.05
CA THR A 79 -3.18 5.90 -12.21
C THR A 79 -3.03 4.39 -12.08
N GLN A 80 -3.76 3.62 -12.89
CA GLN A 80 -3.68 2.15 -12.88
C GLN A 80 -2.25 1.63 -13.11
N ILE A 81 -1.51 2.24 -14.03
CA ILE A 81 -0.14 1.81 -14.35
C ILE A 81 0.82 2.18 -13.22
N GLU A 82 0.65 3.34 -12.61
CA GLU A 82 1.42 3.75 -11.44
C GLU A 82 1.16 2.85 -10.23
N ARG A 83 -0.08 2.37 -10.04
CA ARG A 83 -0.39 1.35 -9.02
C ARG A 83 0.33 0.03 -9.27
N VAL A 84 0.47 -0.39 -10.54
CA VAL A 84 1.29 -1.58 -10.89
C VAL A 84 2.75 -1.36 -10.48
N HIS A 85 3.33 -0.22 -10.84
CA HIS A 85 4.68 0.13 -10.42
C HIS A 85 4.83 0.14 -8.90
N PHE A 86 3.93 0.83 -8.21
CA PHE A 86 3.92 0.92 -6.75
C PHE A 86 3.98 -0.46 -6.08
N PHE A 87 3.10 -1.39 -6.46
CA PHE A 87 3.07 -2.71 -5.83
C PHE A 87 4.25 -3.59 -6.22
N ASN A 88 4.79 -3.47 -7.44
CA ASN A 88 5.98 -4.20 -7.86
C ASN A 88 7.23 -3.71 -7.10
N GLU A 89 7.41 -2.39 -6.95
CA GLU A 89 8.50 -1.82 -6.16
C GLU A 89 8.34 -2.13 -4.66
N LEU A 90 7.12 -2.01 -4.14
CA LEU A 90 6.81 -2.39 -2.76
C LEU A 90 7.20 -3.84 -2.47
N TYR A 91 6.87 -4.76 -3.40
CA TYR A 91 7.29 -6.17 -3.30
C TYR A 91 8.81 -6.31 -3.35
N ARG A 92 9.49 -5.58 -4.24
CA ARG A 92 10.94 -5.63 -4.36
C ARG A 92 11.63 -5.23 -3.05
N ILE A 93 11.24 -4.08 -2.47
CA ILE A 93 11.94 -3.50 -1.32
C ILE A 93 11.61 -4.17 0.02
N LEU A 94 10.39 -4.67 0.24
CA LEU A 94 10.00 -5.32 1.48
C LEU A 94 10.79 -6.60 1.72
N ARG A 95 11.14 -6.88 2.96
CA ARG A 95 11.67 -8.19 3.38
C ARG A 95 10.58 -9.26 3.28
N PHE A 96 10.96 -10.52 3.14
CA PHE A 96 10.00 -11.62 3.20
C PHE A 96 9.33 -11.67 4.58
N GLY A 97 8.00 -11.78 4.59
CA GLY A 97 7.18 -11.71 5.79
C GLY A 97 6.91 -10.30 6.31
N ALA A 98 7.57 -9.28 5.75
CA ALA A 98 7.29 -7.89 6.08
C ALA A 98 5.94 -7.44 5.50
N GLN A 99 5.34 -6.45 6.14
CA GLN A 99 3.99 -5.98 5.87
C GLN A 99 3.96 -4.54 5.36
N ALA A 100 2.97 -4.27 4.51
CA ALA A 100 2.55 -2.91 4.23
C ALA A 100 1.08 -2.71 4.63
N ASN A 101 0.84 -1.64 5.38
CA ASN A 101 -0.48 -1.23 5.83
C ASN A 101 -0.96 -0.09 4.94
N ILE A 102 -2.03 -0.33 4.19
CA ILE A 102 -2.56 0.58 3.18
C ILE A 102 -3.96 1.00 3.58
N VAL A 103 -4.23 2.29 3.52
CA VAL A 103 -5.56 2.87 3.75
C VAL A 103 -5.93 3.70 2.52
N VAL A 104 -7.14 3.48 2.02
CA VAL A 104 -7.71 4.23 0.88
C VAL A 104 -9.15 4.61 1.19
N PRO A 105 -9.73 5.64 0.56
CA PRO A 105 -11.15 5.93 0.69
C PRO A 105 -12.01 4.73 0.30
N GLY A 106 -13.06 4.47 1.06
CA GLY A 106 -14.05 3.46 0.69
C GLY A 106 -14.67 3.78 -0.68
N TRP A 107 -14.68 2.84 -1.60
CA TRP A 107 -15.12 3.05 -2.99
C TRP A 107 -16.58 3.55 -3.12
N SER A 108 -17.43 3.26 -2.15
CA SER A 108 -18.82 3.72 -2.08
C SER A 108 -19.00 5.00 -1.25
N SER A 109 -17.89 5.61 -0.80
CA SER A 109 -17.88 6.86 -0.04
C SER A 109 -17.67 8.06 -0.96
N GLU A 110 -18.29 9.19 -0.64
CA GLU A 110 -18.03 10.47 -1.30
C GLU A 110 -16.54 10.88 -1.22
N ARG A 111 -15.80 10.37 -0.24
CA ARG A 111 -14.34 10.59 -0.13
C ARG A 111 -13.56 10.07 -1.33
N ALA A 112 -14.07 9.00 -1.98
CA ALA A 112 -13.41 8.45 -3.16
C ALA A 112 -13.55 9.34 -4.40
N TYR A 113 -14.55 10.24 -4.42
CA TYR A 113 -14.93 11.03 -5.59
C TYR A 113 -14.82 12.54 -5.39
N GLY A 114 -14.78 13.00 -4.13
CA GLY A 114 -14.83 14.42 -3.79
C GLY A 114 -13.55 15.18 -4.06
N ASP A 115 -12.40 14.51 -4.08
CA ASP A 115 -11.12 15.11 -4.40
C ASP A 115 -10.86 15.05 -5.91
N PRO A 116 -10.69 16.22 -6.58
CA PRO A 116 -10.47 16.26 -8.04
C PRO A 116 -9.14 15.65 -8.49
N THR A 117 -8.21 15.38 -7.57
CA THR A 117 -6.91 14.75 -7.87
C THR A 117 -6.96 13.23 -7.84
N HIS A 118 -8.05 12.61 -7.34
CA HIS A 118 -8.23 11.17 -7.36
C HIS A 118 -8.34 10.64 -8.79
N LYS A 119 -7.71 9.50 -9.05
CA LYS A 119 -7.68 8.85 -10.36
C LYS A 119 -8.75 7.77 -10.45
N TRP A 120 -9.40 7.72 -11.60
CA TRP A 120 -10.35 6.65 -11.93
C TRP A 120 -9.62 5.36 -12.36
N PRO A 121 -10.12 4.16 -12.00
CA PRO A 121 -11.20 3.90 -11.05
C PRO A 121 -10.73 4.04 -9.58
N PRO A 122 -11.65 4.24 -8.63
CA PRO A 122 -11.31 4.20 -7.22
C PRO A 122 -10.69 2.85 -6.83
N VAL A 123 -9.90 2.84 -5.77
CA VAL A 123 -9.31 1.61 -5.26
C VAL A 123 -10.39 0.82 -4.50
N VAL A 124 -10.62 -0.42 -4.92
CA VAL A 124 -11.62 -1.30 -4.30
C VAL A 124 -10.93 -2.50 -3.63
N GLY A 125 -11.55 -3.07 -2.58
CA GLY A 125 -10.98 -4.23 -1.88
C GLY A 125 -10.67 -5.41 -2.81
N PHE A 126 -11.47 -5.61 -3.87
CA PHE A 126 -11.23 -6.65 -4.87
C PHE A 126 -9.92 -6.48 -5.63
N ALA A 127 -9.41 -5.25 -5.78
CA ALA A 127 -8.15 -4.98 -6.48
C ALA A 127 -6.94 -5.67 -5.83
N PHE A 128 -6.99 -5.95 -4.53
CA PHE A 128 -5.91 -6.60 -3.80
C PHE A 128 -5.77 -8.09 -4.11
N PHE A 129 -6.81 -8.75 -4.66
CA PHE A 129 -6.70 -10.14 -5.14
C PHE A 129 -5.67 -10.28 -6.26
N TYR A 130 -5.53 -9.25 -7.12
CA TYR A 130 -4.56 -9.24 -8.20
C TYR A 130 -3.09 -9.21 -7.72
N LEU A 131 -2.84 -8.88 -6.46
CA LEU A 131 -1.50 -8.90 -5.86
C LEU A 131 -1.04 -10.31 -5.48
N ASN A 132 -1.97 -11.28 -5.34
CA ASN A 132 -1.64 -12.67 -5.08
C ASN A 132 -1.33 -13.39 -6.39
N LYS A 133 -0.11 -13.92 -6.51
CA LYS A 133 0.37 -14.55 -7.75
C LYS A 133 -0.50 -15.73 -8.18
N GLY A 134 -0.81 -16.64 -7.24
CA GLY A 134 -1.60 -17.84 -7.57
C GLY A 134 -3.02 -17.49 -8.03
N TRP A 135 -3.67 -16.52 -7.39
CA TRP A 135 -4.98 -16.05 -7.83
C TRP A 135 -4.90 -15.39 -9.21
N ARG A 136 -3.91 -14.55 -9.43
CA ARG A 136 -3.71 -13.82 -10.69
C ARG A 136 -3.43 -14.75 -11.87
N GLU A 137 -2.56 -15.75 -11.69
CA GLU A 137 -2.27 -16.73 -12.75
C GLU A 137 -3.51 -17.52 -13.17
N ALA A 138 -4.40 -17.83 -12.21
CA ALA A 138 -5.64 -18.55 -12.49
C ALA A 138 -6.75 -17.70 -13.14
N ASN A 139 -6.83 -16.39 -12.80
CA ASN A 139 -7.99 -15.55 -13.13
C ASN A 139 -7.69 -14.38 -14.06
N ALA A 140 -6.46 -13.87 -14.05
CA ALA A 140 -6.09 -12.65 -14.78
C ALA A 140 -4.62 -12.63 -15.21
N PRO A 141 -4.14 -13.62 -16.00
CA PRO A 141 -2.71 -13.76 -16.35
C PRO A 141 -2.16 -12.62 -17.21
N HIS A 142 -3.02 -11.76 -17.75
CA HIS A 142 -2.66 -10.59 -18.55
C HIS A 142 -2.24 -9.36 -17.73
N ILE A 143 -2.41 -9.40 -16.41
CA ILE A 143 -2.07 -8.27 -15.53
C ILE A 143 -0.57 -8.25 -15.24
N ALA A 144 0.04 -7.08 -15.39
CA ALA A 144 1.50 -6.87 -15.34
C ALA A 144 2.10 -6.79 -13.92
N TYR A 145 1.43 -7.33 -12.89
CA TYR A 145 2.02 -7.44 -11.57
C TYR A 145 3.08 -8.54 -11.54
N THR A 146 4.26 -8.24 -10.97
CA THR A 146 5.32 -9.21 -10.68
C THR A 146 5.36 -9.59 -9.19
N CYS A 147 4.59 -8.89 -8.36
CA CYS A 147 4.51 -9.10 -6.93
C CYS A 147 3.75 -10.38 -6.55
N ASP A 148 3.96 -10.85 -5.31
CA ASP A 148 3.19 -11.93 -4.69
C ASP A 148 2.96 -11.62 -3.22
N PHE A 149 1.76 -11.14 -2.91
CA PHE A 149 1.34 -10.80 -1.56
C PHE A 149 0.17 -11.65 -1.11
N ASP A 150 0.16 -12.02 0.17
CA ASP A 150 -1.08 -12.32 0.88
C ASP A 150 -1.66 -11.02 1.43
N PHE A 151 -2.97 -10.97 1.63
CA PHE A 151 -3.61 -9.79 2.17
C PHE A 151 -4.77 -10.12 3.10
N GLN A 152 -5.03 -9.20 4.01
CA GLN A 152 -6.22 -9.16 4.85
C GLN A 152 -6.65 -7.70 5.04
N GLY A 153 -7.93 -7.46 5.24
CA GLY A 153 -8.40 -6.10 5.38
C GLY A 153 -9.87 -6.02 5.73
N GLY A 154 -10.36 -4.80 5.78
CA GLY A 154 -11.74 -4.48 6.11
C GLY A 154 -12.04 -3.02 5.83
N ASN A 155 -13.18 -2.55 6.38
CA ASN A 155 -13.62 -1.19 6.21
C ASN A 155 -13.84 -0.49 7.56
N ASN A 156 -13.44 0.77 7.63
CA ASN A 156 -13.85 1.68 8.70
C ASN A 156 -15.26 2.18 8.38
N LEU A 157 -16.20 1.88 9.26
CA LEU A 157 -17.60 2.20 9.02
C LEU A 157 -17.99 3.53 9.68
N ALA A 158 -18.85 4.28 9.00
CA ALA A 158 -19.49 5.46 9.55
C ALA A 158 -20.42 5.10 10.73
N HIS A 159 -20.51 6.00 11.72
CA HIS A 159 -21.51 5.88 12.79
C HIS A 159 -22.94 5.96 12.19
N PRO A 160 -23.92 5.14 12.62
CA PRO A 160 -23.86 4.23 13.78
C PRO A 160 -23.48 2.77 13.43
N TRP A 161 -23.01 2.46 12.22
CA TRP A 161 -22.85 1.09 11.75
C TRP A 161 -21.89 0.22 12.59
N PRO A 162 -20.79 0.74 13.16
CA PRO A 162 -19.93 -0.06 14.03
C PRO A 162 -20.64 -0.63 15.26
N LEU A 163 -21.78 -0.05 15.66
CA LEU A 163 -22.59 -0.50 16.81
C LEU A 163 -23.63 -1.57 16.43
N LYS A 164 -23.79 -1.89 15.15
CA LYS A 164 -24.73 -2.88 14.66
C LYS A 164 -24.08 -4.27 14.59
N ASN A 165 -24.91 -5.31 14.53
CA ASN A 165 -24.41 -6.66 14.30
C ASN A 165 -23.81 -6.81 12.89
N GLN A 166 -23.03 -7.87 12.68
CA GLN A 166 -22.32 -8.11 11.43
C GLN A 166 -23.24 -8.18 10.21
N GLU A 167 -24.41 -8.80 10.33
CA GLU A 167 -25.38 -8.92 9.25
C GLU A 167 -25.88 -7.53 8.78
N ALA A 168 -26.26 -6.67 9.73
CA ALA A 168 -26.66 -5.30 9.43
C ALA A 168 -25.53 -4.46 8.82
N GLN A 169 -24.28 -4.65 9.30
CA GLN A 169 -23.11 -3.98 8.73
C GLN A 169 -22.87 -4.41 7.27
N LEU A 170 -22.92 -5.71 6.98
CA LEU A 170 -22.75 -6.25 5.62
C LEU A 170 -23.88 -5.77 4.70
N PHE A 171 -25.14 -5.82 5.17
CA PHE A 171 -26.27 -5.31 4.43
C PHE A 171 -26.07 -3.82 4.07
N ALA A 172 -25.69 -3.00 5.05
CA ALA A 172 -25.50 -1.56 4.83
C ALA A 172 -24.37 -1.27 3.83
N GLN A 173 -23.23 -1.96 3.92
CA GLN A 173 -22.11 -1.80 3.00
C GLN A 173 -22.46 -2.18 1.56
N ASN A 174 -23.40 -3.13 1.37
CA ASN A 174 -23.84 -3.58 0.06
C ASN A 174 -24.95 -2.72 -0.56
N HIS A 175 -25.68 -1.95 0.24
CA HIS A 175 -26.91 -1.27 -0.23
C HIS A 175 -26.89 0.25 -0.04
N TYR A 176 -26.01 0.80 0.78
CA TYR A 176 -25.95 2.23 1.05
C TYR A 176 -24.57 2.80 0.74
N ILE A 177 -24.55 4.04 0.24
CA ILE A 177 -23.33 4.84 0.10
C ILE A 177 -22.91 5.43 1.44
N ASN A 178 -21.64 5.84 1.56
CA ASN A 178 -21.07 6.48 2.76
C ASN A 178 -21.13 5.63 4.05
N VAL A 179 -21.27 4.31 3.91
CA VAL A 179 -21.19 3.37 5.05
C VAL A 179 -19.73 2.99 5.33
N ALA A 180 -19.00 2.57 4.31
CA ALA A 180 -17.58 2.33 4.39
C ALA A 180 -16.83 3.63 4.06
N LEU A 181 -16.27 4.29 5.08
CA LEU A 181 -15.55 5.56 4.91
C LEU A 181 -14.18 5.33 4.30
N ASP A 182 -13.44 4.35 4.84
CA ASP A 182 -12.13 3.95 4.36
C ASP A 182 -12.05 2.42 4.29
N THR A 183 -11.26 1.93 3.34
CA THR A 183 -10.83 0.53 3.25
C THR A 183 -9.39 0.45 3.74
N PHE A 184 -9.11 -0.43 4.68
CA PHE A 184 -7.76 -0.73 5.14
C PHE A 184 -7.35 -2.14 4.75
N VAL A 185 -6.10 -2.30 4.30
CA VAL A 185 -5.55 -3.59 3.88
C VAL A 185 -4.13 -3.71 4.38
N THR A 186 -3.84 -4.83 5.03
CA THR A 186 -2.47 -5.25 5.33
C THR A 186 -2.07 -6.30 4.30
N ILE A 187 -1.05 -6.01 3.51
CA ILE A 187 -0.45 -6.97 2.58
C ILE A 187 0.86 -7.48 3.16
N THR A 188 1.14 -8.77 2.98
CA THR A 188 2.35 -9.43 3.50
C THR A 188 3.13 -10.04 2.34
N LYS A 189 4.43 -9.67 2.22
CA LYS A 189 5.29 -10.25 1.18
C LYS A 189 5.50 -11.74 1.42
N THR A 190 5.08 -12.55 0.47
CA THR A 190 5.24 -14.01 0.55
C THR A 190 6.57 -14.47 -0.06
N LYS A 191 7.03 -15.64 0.38
CA LYS A 191 8.12 -16.40 -0.23
C LYS A 191 7.52 -17.65 -0.87
N ARG A 192 6.77 -17.48 -1.95
CA ARG A 192 6.38 -18.63 -2.77
C ARG A 192 7.46 -18.80 -3.84
N GLY A 193 8.10 -19.97 -3.79
CA GLY A 193 9.16 -20.33 -4.72
C GLY A 193 8.68 -20.49 -6.16
#